data_2598d9bd9703f617a3fe638e43426c40
#
_entry.id   2598d9bd9703f617a3fe638e43426c40
#
_cell.length_a   1.000
_cell.length_b   1.000
_cell.length_c   1.000
_cell.angle_alpha   90.00
_cell.angle_beta   90.00
_cell.angle_gamma   90.00
#
_symmetry.space_group_name_H-M   'P 1'
#
loop_
_entity.id
_entity.type
_entity.pdbx_description
1 polymer ?
#
loop_
_entity_poly.entity_id
_entity_poly.type
_entity_poly.pdbx_seq_one_letter_code
_entity_poly.pdbx_strand_id
1 'polypeptide(L)'
;MAVLPATTAELAPCPVEDLLASNEDIVARIKLSFGHDRATFTREVMPLVRAYADYVHWLPATASDFFDRPGGLFRLGLETAFYAVQGTDAHIFSGRLTITARRHLEPRWRQATFIAGLGGELHRALGQVEVLDKDGLPWPAYLLPLACWLEQRDPSACRLRWRANATEARSQSLLALPHLVSPSWWQHLAEDNDVIVPHVLACVGGLPLYRGRNVLDELVRRAFALVVERDLLAHPKPGDAPRHGEHQVRYLVGGLQRLIANDLAWRPNQEKSRVWYGPDGLFLVWPGAAHDLHLLLEGEQIAGMPDAPETILARLRSAGLIEDLSEQAPLWNIRPPGTTATLAAAKFTSPALLLAELEPAPSPLADPLVPLPPAEATPPATTAQLPLIVPGSGSPRPVPTAPRPERWQIKAPMRLNAGVRHALASALAEPAAGIVRLPGEQGLFIPLHLFDAHRIAPALAIRALSEVGMLQLDAVDGPPTVQRRDAAGETISGVRLKHRFVEPLDTAGALELAEKATC
;
A
#
# COMPACT_ATOMS: atom_id res chain seq x y z
N MET A 1 0.83 -25.78 10.88
CA MET A 1 1.77 -24.73 11.31
C MET A 1 3.02 -25.39 11.86
N ALA A 2 4.16 -25.28 11.17
CA ALA A 2 5.43 -25.74 11.70
C ALA A 2 5.86 -24.75 12.78
N VAL A 3 5.99 -25.21 14.02
CA VAL A 3 6.55 -24.43 15.13
C VAL A 3 8.03 -24.26 14.83
N LEU A 4 8.45 -23.04 14.43
CA LEU A 4 9.87 -22.72 14.32
C LEU A 4 10.50 -22.86 15.73
N PRO A 5 11.63 -23.55 15.87
CA PRO A 5 12.29 -23.70 17.16
C PRO A 5 12.72 -22.31 17.68
N ALA A 6 12.48 -22.07 18.97
CA ALA A 6 12.93 -20.86 19.64
C ALA A 6 14.46 -20.78 19.54
N THR A 7 14.98 -19.84 18.76
CA THR A 7 16.41 -19.62 18.62
C THR A 7 16.91 -18.93 19.88
N THR A 8 17.87 -19.52 20.58
CA THR A 8 18.50 -18.93 21.76
C THR A 8 19.88 -18.42 21.40
N ALA A 9 20.16 -17.16 21.67
CA ALA A 9 21.48 -16.56 21.48
C ALA A 9 22.04 -16.08 22.83
N GLU A 10 23.35 -16.11 23.00
CA GLU A 10 24.03 -15.49 24.14
C GLU A 10 23.99 -13.97 23.97
N LEU A 11 23.62 -13.26 25.03
CA LEU A 11 23.67 -11.81 25.02
C LEU A 11 25.12 -11.39 25.32
N ALA A 12 25.82 -10.81 24.35
CA ALA A 12 27.16 -10.28 24.59
C ALA A 12 27.06 -9.05 25.51
N PRO A 13 27.68 -9.08 26.70
CA PRO A 13 27.67 -7.92 27.60
C PRO A 13 28.50 -6.80 26.97
N CYS A 14 27.94 -5.60 26.87
CA CYS A 14 28.67 -4.43 26.39
C CYS A 14 28.16 -3.16 27.07
N PRO A 15 29.03 -2.26 27.52
CA PRO A 15 28.63 -0.97 28.06
C PRO A 15 27.81 -0.15 27.05
N VAL A 16 26.87 0.64 27.55
CA VAL A 16 26.06 1.53 26.69
C VAL A 16 26.93 2.54 25.95
N GLU A 17 28.04 2.94 26.54
CA GLU A 17 29.04 3.81 25.92
C GLU A 17 29.64 3.21 24.64
N ASP A 18 29.91 1.92 24.63
CA ASP A 18 30.44 1.23 23.45
C ASP A 18 29.36 1.12 22.36
N LEU A 19 28.09 0.94 22.75
CA LEU A 19 26.97 0.98 21.82
C LEU A 19 26.83 2.36 21.18
N LEU A 20 26.96 3.43 21.97
CA LEU A 20 26.93 4.81 21.47
C LEU A 20 28.15 5.10 20.57
N ALA A 21 29.35 4.69 20.98
CA ALA A 21 30.58 4.88 20.20
C ALA A 21 30.52 4.15 18.84
N SER A 22 30.03 2.92 18.82
CA SER A 22 29.87 2.15 17.57
C SER A 22 28.85 2.74 16.59
N ASN A 23 28.02 3.69 17.06
CA ASN A 23 27.00 4.39 16.28
C ASN A 23 27.25 5.90 16.17
N GLU A 24 28.48 6.37 16.42
CA GLU A 24 28.83 7.80 16.39
C GLU A 24 28.55 8.43 15.01
N ASP A 25 28.72 7.68 13.94
CA ASP A 25 28.46 8.10 12.56
C ASP A 25 27.00 8.57 12.37
N ILE A 26 26.02 7.79 12.81
CA ILE A 26 24.61 8.14 12.68
C ILE A 26 24.20 9.23 13.68
N VAL A 27 24.77 9.23 14.90
CA VAL A 27 24.53 10.29 15.89
C VAL A 27 25.04 11.64 15.36
N ALA A 28 26.20 11.69 14.70
CA ALA A 28 26.71 12.91 14.07
C ALA A 28 25.78 13.40 12.94
N ARG A 29 25.23 12.51 12.13
CA ARG A 29 24.27 12.84 11.07
C ARG A 29 22.96 13.36 11.65
N ILE A 30 22.45 12.77 12.75
CA ILE A 30 21.26 13.24 13.47
C ILE A 30 21.50 14.66 13.98
N LYS A 31 22.67 14.94 14.56
CA LYS A 31 23.03 16.29 15.01
C LYS A 31 22.96 17.31 13.87
N LEU A 32 23.52 16.98 12.72
CA LEU A 32 23.47 17.85 11.55
C LEU A 32 22.03 18.08 11.06
N SER A 33 21.19 17.05 11.09
CA SER A 33 19.79 17.17 10.66
C SER A 33 18.97 18.10 11.53
N PHE A 34 19.28 18.19 12.85
CA PHE A 34 18.63 19.14 13.75
C PHE A 34 19.14 20.57 13.61
N GLY A 35 20.31 20.76 13.02
CA GLY A 35 20.95 22.09 12.92
C GLY A 35 21.36 22.68 14.27
N HIS A 36 21.45 21.86 15.32
CA HIS A 36 21.86 22.28 16.66
C HIS A 36 23.39 22.41 16.77
N ASP A 37 23.85 23.40 17.53
CA ASP A 37 25.23 23.39 17.98
C ASP A 37 25.51 22.19 18.91
N ARG A 38 26.78 21.94 19.19
CA ARG A 38 27.20 20.78 20.00
C ARG A 38 26.60 20.81 21.40
N ALA A 39 26.56 21.98 22.04
CA ALA A 39 26.10 22.11 23.41
C ALA A 39 24.59 21.86 23.54
N THR A 40 23.81 22.44 22.63
CA THR A 40 22.35 22.26 22.55
C THR A 40 22.00 20.80 22.24
N PHE A 41 22.66 20.18 21.26
CA PHE A 41 22.43 18.78 20.94
C PHE A 41 22.74 17.84 22.12
N THR A 42 23.86 18.06 22.81
CA THR A 42 24.26 17.27 23.98
C THR A 42 23.27 17.43 25.14
N ARG A 43 22.72 18.62 25.33
CA ARG A 43 21.78 18.88 26.40
C ARG A 43 20.37 18.37 26.11
N GLU A 44 19.91 18.49 24.88
CA GLU A 44 18.51 18.26 24.53
C GLU A 44 18.26 16.91 23.88
N VAL A 45 19.06 16.52 22.89
CA VAL A 45 18.80 15.31 22.07
C VAL A 45 19.55 14.07 22.61
N MET A 46 20.80 14.25 23.06
CA MET A 46 21.60 13.12 23.55
C MET A 46 20.97 12.37 24.74
N PRO A 47 20.27 13.01 25.70
CA PRO A 47 19.57 12.25 26.74
C PRO A 47 18.51 11.30 26.21
N LEU A 48 17.79 11.67 25.14
CA LEU A 48 16.81 10.80 24.49
C LEU A 48 17.49 9.64 23.76
N VAL A 49 18.60 9.89 23.04
CA VAL A 49 19.40 8.85 22.39
C VAL A 49 19.97 7.87 23.40
N ARG A 50 20.47 8.37 24.56
CA ARG A 50 20.99 7.54 25.64
C ARG A 50 19.88 6.70 26.29
N ALA A 51 18.74 7.31 26.61
CA ALA A 51 17.60 6.58 27.17
C ALA A 51 17.13 5.46 26.24
N TYR A 52 17.16 5.69 24.92
CA TYR A 52 16.87 4.66 23.93
C TYR A 52 17.94 3.56 23.95
N ALA A 53 19.24 3.90 24.02
CA ALA A 53 20.33 2.94 24.17
C ALA A 53 20.21 2.11 25.46
N ASP A 54 19.88 2.75 26.59
CA ASP A 54 19.67 2.08 27.87
C ASP A 54 18.48 1.10 27.80
N TYR A 55 17.42 1.49 27.07
CA TYR A 55 16.21 0.67 26.97
C TYR A 55 16.39 -0.56 26.11
N VAL A 56 16.87 -0.40 24.87
CA VAL A 56 17.00 -1.52 23.90
C VAL A 56 18.35 -2.24 24.01
N HIS A 57 19.35 -1.57 24.57
CA HIS A 57 20.70 -2.09 24.76
C HIS A 57 21.23 -2.82 23.49
N TRP A 58 21.80 -3.99 23.62
CA TRP A 58 22.35 -4.80 22.53
C TRP A 58 21.34 -5.72 21.82
N LEU A 59 20.04 -5.48 21.99
CA LEU A 59 19.04 -6.30 21.32
C LEU A 59 19.17 -6.19 19.80
N PRO A 60 19.18 -7.33 19.09
CA PRO A 60 18.98 -7.36 17.64
C PRO A 60 17.52 -6.99 17.32
N ALA A 61 17.27 -6.46 16.11
CA ALA A 61 15.91 -6.10 15.68
C ALA A 61 15.10 -7.32 15.25
N THR A 62 15.77 -8.32 14.65
CA THR A 62 15.15 -9.58 14.18
C THR A 62 16.06 -10.77 14.52
N ALA A 63 15.49 -11.97 14.46
CA ALA A 63 16.25 -13.19 14.73
C ALA A 63 17.26 -13.52 13.61
N SER A 64 16.91 -13.23 12.36
CA SER A 64 17.69 -13.69 11.20
C SER A 64 17.40 -12.94 9.90
N ASP A 65 16.75 -11.79 9.95
CA ASP A 65 16.37 -11.03 8.76
C ASP A 65 17.22 -9.75 8.64
N PHE A 66 16.71 -8.62 9.03
CA PHE A 66 17.42 -7.33 9.01
C PHE A 66 17.86 -6.94 10.42
N PHE A 67 18.95 -6.19 10.52
CA PHE A 67 19.53 -5.74 11.80
C PHE A 67 19.57 -6.84 12.87
N ASP A 68 19.92 -8.05 12.46
CA ASP A 68 19.96 -9.26 13.30
C ASP A 68 21.22 -9.39 14.16
N ARG A 69 22.08 -8.37 14.15
CA ARG A 69 23.30 -8.29 14.94
C ARG A 69 23.07 -7.64 16.30
N PRO A 70 23.96 -7.89 17.28
CA PRO A 70 23.92 -7.17 18.55
C PRO A 70 23.87 -5.65 18.35
N GLY A 71 22.97 -4.96 19.06
CA GLY A 71 22.72 -3.54 18.88
C GLY A 71 21.90 -3.17 17.63
N GLY A 72 21.43 -4.16 16.89
CA GLY A 72 20.69 -3.95 15.65
C GLY A 72 19.40 -3.15 15.86
N LEU A 73 18.67 -3.37 16.95
CA LEU A 73 17.45 -2.61 17.26
C LEU A 73 17.76 -1.14 17.55
N PHE A 74 18.87 -0.88 18.25
CA PHE A 74 19.33 0.49 18.49
C PHE A 74 19.67 1.21 17.19
N ARG A 75 20.45 0.57 16.31
CA ARG A 75 20.84 1.13 15.02
C ARG A 75 19.63 1.38 14.12
N LEU A 76 18.72 0.42 14.04
CA LEU A 76 17.46 0.52 13.28
C LEU A 76 16.65 1.76 13.69
N GLY A 77 16.44 1.96 15.00
CA GLY A 77 15.71 3.13 15.50
C GLY A 77 16.40 4.45 15.17
N LEU A 78 17.72 4.55 15.34
CA LEU A 78 18.47 5.76 15.01
C LEU A 78 18.41 6.09 13.51
N GLU A 79 18.60 5.12 12.63
CA GLU A 79 18.52 5.34 11.18
C GLU A 79 17.11 5.69 10.75
N THR A 80 16.10 4.99 11.27
CA THR A 80 14.69 5.31 11.00
C THR A 80 14.36 6.73 11.44
N ALA A 81 14.74 7.12 12.65
CA ALA A 81 14.51 8.47 13.17
C ALA A 81 15.24 9.53 12.32
N PHE A 82 16.47 9.26 11.89
CA PHE A 82 17.23 10.17 11.03
C PHE A 82 16.55 10.40 9.69
N TYR A 83 16.19 9.33 8.96
CA TYR A 83 15.57 9.46 7.66
C TYR A 83 14.14 10.02 7.73
N ALA A 84 13.40 9.72 8.79
CA ALA A 84 12.10 10.33 9.04
C ALA A 84 12.21 11.84 9.25
N VAL A 85 13.21 12.30 10.03
CA VAL A 85 13.49 13.73 10.23
C VAL A 85 13.90 14.41 8.93
N GLN A 86 14.75 13.78 8.11
CA GLN A 86 15.06 14.33 6.79
C GLN A 86 13.83 14.49 5.91
N GLY A 87 12.90 13.53 5.97
CA GLY A 87 11.62 13.60 5.26
C GLY A 87 10.77 14.81 5.65
N THR A 88 10.96 15.40 6.85
CA THR A 88 10.21 16.59 7.27
C THR A 88 10.53 17.82 6.43
N ASP A 89 11.69 17.90 5.80
CA ASP A 89 12.09 19.05 4.97
C ASP A 89 11.18 19.24 3.75
N ALA A 90 10.53 18.18 3.29
CA ALA A 90 9.56 18.22 2.19
C ALA A 90 8.12 18.52 2.63
N HIS A 91 7.87 18.67 3.94
CA HIS A 91 6.52 18.81 4.49
C HIS A 91 6.38 20.11 5.31
N ILE A 92 5.20 20.70 5.23
CA ILE A 92 4.76 21.81 6.09
C ILE A 92 3.59 21.28 6.93
N PHE A 93 3.85 20.90 8.18
CA PHE A 93 2.83 20.33 9.07
C PHE A 93 1.74 21.34 9.45
N SER A 94 2.13 22.59 9.60
CA SER A 94 1.27 23.69 10.07
C SER A 94 0.74 24.57 8.93
N GLY A 95 0.45 23.97 7.75
CA GLY A 95 0.24 24.69 6.49
C GLY A 95 -0.85 25.77 6.49
N ARG A 96 -1.88 25.66 7.34
CA ARG A 96 -2.99 26.63 7.47
C ARG A 96 -2.80 27.66 8.57
N LEU A 97 -1.72 27.57 9.35
CA LEU A 97 -1.45 28.45 10.46
C LEU A 97 -0.69 29.72 10.03
N THR A 98 -0.70 30.74 10.90
CA THR A 98 0.08 31.98 10.71
C THR A 98 1.58 31.69 10.69
N ILE A 99 2.38 32.60 10.11
CA ILE A 99 3.84 32.49 10.06
C ILE A 99 4.44 32.35 11.47
N THR A 100 3.91 33.09 12.44
CA THR A 100 4.37 33.02 13.83
C THR A 100 4.11 31.64 14.45
N ALA A 101 2.89 31.11 14.30
CA ALA A 101 2.56 29.78 14.78
C ALA A 101 3.42 28.69 14.12
N ARG A 102 3.69 28.80 12.82
CA ARG A 102 4.60 27.87 12.11
C ARG A 102 6.00 27.86 12.70
N ARG A 103 6.58 29.03 12.96
CA ARG A 103 7.94 29.13 13.55
C ARG A 103 8.05 28.42 14.88
N HIS A 104 6.96 28.35 15.68
CA HIS A 104 6.93 27.64 16.95
C HIS A 104 6.64 26.16 16.81
N LEU A 105 5.77 25.75 15.89
CA LEU A 105 5.30 24.37 15.80
C LEU A 105 6.15 23.48 14.87
N GLU A 106 6.70 24.01 13.76
CA GLU A 106 7.52 23.21 12.84
C GLU A 106 8.74 22.54 13.52
N PRO A 107 9.52 23.20 14.40
CA PRO A 107 10.59 22.55 15.13
C PRO A 107 10.08 21.42 16.04
N ARG A 108 8.91 21.60 16.67
CA ARG A 108 8.29 20.57 17.53
C ARG A 108 7.82 19.37 16.71
N TRP A 109 7.28 19.58 15.52
CA TRP A 109 6.95 18.49 14.60
C TRP A 109 8.19 17.69 14.21
N ARG A 110 9.32 18.35 13.96
CA ARG A 110 10.59 17.70 13.67
C ARG A 110 11.07 16.83 14.83
N GLN A 111 10.99 17.36 16.06
CA GLN A 111 11.30 16.63 17.29
C GLN A 111 10.33 15.46 17.51
N ALA A 112 9.05 15.67 17.30
CA ALA A 112 8.02 14.64 17.36
C ALA A 112 8.28 13.49 16.36
N THR A 113 8.70 13.84 15.14
CA THR A 113 9.08 12.86 14.11
C THR A 113 10.29 12.04 14.55
N PHE A 114 11.28 12.65 15.19
CA PHE A 114 12.44 11.94 15.75
C PHE A 114 12.03 10.93 16.81
N ILE A 115 11.22 11.35 17.77
CA ILE A 115 10.69 10.47 18.85
C ILE A 115 9.87 9.32 18.23
N ALA A 116 9.01 9.61 17.26
CA ALA A 116 8.21 8.60 16.60
C ALA A 116 9.07 7.58 15.82
N GLY A 117 10.16 8.04 15.19
CA GLY A 117 11.12 7.17 14.52
C GLY A 117 11.86 6.24 15.49
N LEU A 118 12.33 6.75 16.64
CA LEU A 118 12.94 5.93 17.69
C LEU A 118 11.95 4.92 18.28
N GLY A 119 10.70 5.37 18.53
CA GLY A 119 9.68 4.58 19.22
C GLY A 119 8.99 3.54 18.37
N GLY A 120 9.02 3.66 17.04
CA GLY A 120 8.18 2.89 16.13
C GLY A 120 8.36 1.37 16.20
N GLU A 121 9.56 0.87 16.51
CA GLU A 121 9.90 -0.55 16.53
C GLU A 121 10.16 -1.10 17.97
N LEU A 122 9.84 -0.33 19.01
CA LEU A 122 10.03 -0.77 20.41
C LEU A 122 9.20 -2.01 20.78
N HIS A 123 8.08 -2.24 20.11
CA HIS A 123 7.28 -3.45 20.31
C HIS A 123 8.10 -4.74 20.10
N ARG A 124 9.18 -4.70 19.32
CA ARG A 124 10.08 -5.85 19.13
C ARG A 124 10.75 -6.26 20.44
N ALA A 125 11.24 -5.30 21.22
CA ALA A 125 11.81 -5.56 22.54
C ALA A 125 10.77 -6.09 23.53
N LEU A 126 9.50 -5.68 23.40
CA LEU A 126 8.43 -6.04 24.33
C LEU A 126 7.74 -7.37 23.96
N GLY A 127 7.52 -7.61 22.67
CA GLY A 127 6.68 -8.69 22.17
C GLY A 127 7.41 -9.84 21.50
N GLN A 128 8.59 -9.61 20.90
CA GLN A 128 9.26 -10.60 20.05
C GLN A 128 10.40 -11.34 20.75
N VAL A 129 11.02 -10.71 21.75
CA VAL A 129 12.16 -11.30 22.48
C VAL A 129 11.86 -11.46 23.97
N GLU A 130 12.57 -12.39 24.59
CA GLU A 130 12.69 -12.53 26.04
C GLU A 130 14.16 -12.58 26.40
N VAL A 131 14.60 -11.72 27.29
CA VAL A 131 15.92 -11.79 27.90
C VAL A 131 15.78 -12.49 29.25
N LEU A 132 16.51 -13.58 29.42
CA LEU A 132 16.46 -14.43 30.62
C LEU A 132 17.81 -14.35 31.33
N ASP A 133 17.78 -14.25 32.66
CA ASP A 133 19.01 -14.38 33.46
C ASP A 133 19.40 -15.86 33.67
N LYS A 134 20.47 -16.10 34.44
CA LYS A 134 20.96 -17.45 34.75
C LYS A 134 19.93 -18.35 35.42
N ASP A 135 19.02 -17.77 36.17
CA ASP A 135 17.96 -18.46 36.94
C ASP A 135 16.67 -18.61 36.12
N GLY A 136 16.66 -18.13 34.88
CA GLY A 136 15.51 -18.20 33.97
C GLY A 136 14.47 -17.10 34.22
N LEU A 137 14.78 -16.05 35.02
CA LEU A 137 13.89 -14.92 35.25
C LEU A 137 13.92 -14.00 34.03
N PRO A 138 12.75 -13.65 33.48
CA PRO A 138 12.68 -12.77 32.32
C PRO A 138 12.91 -11.29 32.71
N TRP A 139 13.54 -10.55 31.81
CA TRP A 139 13.56 -9.10 31.86
C TRP A 139 12.13 -8.53 31.83
N PRO A 140 11.74 -7.72 32.84
CA PRO A 140 10.41 -7.11 32.85
C PRO A 140 10.39 -5.84 31.97
N ALA A 141 10.37 -6.04 30.65
CA ALA A 141 10.55 -5.01 29.63
C ALA A 141 9.57 -3.82 29.74
N TYR A 142 8.36 -4.06 30.28
CA TYR A 142 7.37 -3.00 30.50
C TYR A 142 7.71 -2.07 31.69
N LEU A 143 8.57 -2.51 32.60
CA LEU A 143 8.80 -1.85 33.86
C LEU A 143 10.11 -1.07 33.94
N LEU A 144 11.15 -1.56 33.25
CA LEU A 144 12.47 -0.92 33.33
C LEU A 144 13.33 -1.17 32.08
N PRO A 145 14.26 -0.26 31.77
CA PRO A 145 15.24 -0.41 30.70
C PRO A 145 16.11 -1.66 30.89
N LEU A 146 16.57 -2.25 29.77
CA LEU A 146 17.40 -3.45 29.80
C LEU A 146 18.74 -3.20 30.50
N ALA A 147 19.38 -2.05 30.26
CA ALA A 147 20.63 -1.68 30.92
C ALA A 147 20.49 -1.71 32.45
N CYS A 148 19.46 -1.08 33.01
CA CYS A 148 19.19 -1.08 34.45
C CYS A 148 18.92 -2.49 35.00
N TRP A 149 18.28 -3.36 34.23
CA TRP A 149 18.05 -4.73 34.65
C TRP A 149 19.34 -5.55 34.65
N LEU A 150 20.27 -5.31 33.71
CA LEU A 150 21.56 -5.96 33.60
C LEU A 150 22.57 -5.50 34.70
N GLU A 151 22.50 -4.27 35.18
CA GLU A 151 23.38 -3.76 36.25
C GLU A 151 23.40 -4.63 37.50
N GLN A 152 22.30 -5.30 37.80
CA GLN A 152 22.14 -6.16 38.98
C GLN A 152 22.40 -7.64 38.69
N ARG A 153 22.90 -7.97 37.52
CA ARG A 153 23.05 -9.34 37.04
C ARG A 153 24.40 -9.52 36.38
N ASP A 154 24.77 -10.80 36.16
CA ASP A 154 25.90 -11.13 35.30
C ASP A 154 25.41 -11.15 33.83
N PRO A 155 25.75 -10.16 33.02
CA PRO A 155 25.28 -10.10 31.64
C PRO A 155 25.76 -11.29 30.79
N SER A 156 26.93 -11.88 31.12
CA SER A 156 27.49 -13.03 30.39
C SER A 156 26.66 -14.31 30.58
N ALA A 157 25.86 -14.37 31.64
CA ALA A 157 24.96 -15.48 31.92
C ALA A 157 23.52 -15.26 31.38
N CYS A 158 23.26 -14.07 30.80
CA CYS A 158 21.96 -13.75 30.23
C CYS A 158 21.80 -14.37 28.83
N ARG A 159 20.60 -14.80 28.52
CA ARG A 159 20.24 -15.42 27.22
C ARG A 159 19.08 -14.69 26.60
N LEU A 160 19.17 -14.50 25.28
CA LEU A 160 18.09 -13.97 24.45
C LEU A 160 17.33 -15.13 23.80
N ARG A 161 16.02 -15.15 23.96
CA ARG A 161 15.11 -16.12 23.36
C ARG A 161 14.08 -15.41 22.48
N TRP A 162 13.95 -15.84 21.23
CA TRP A 162 12.89 -15.35 20.35
C TRP A 162 11.59 -16.08 20.61
N ARG A 163 10.49 -15.33 20.71
CA ARG A 163 9.15 -15.90 20.88
C ARG A 163 8.66 -16.46 19.56
N ALA A 164 8.29 -17.74 19.55
CA ALA A 164 7.65 -18.34 18.40
C ALA A 164 6.27 -17.71 18.16
N ASN A 165 5.95 -17.38 16.90
CA ASN A 165 4.68 -16.79 16.48
C ASN A 165 4.33 -15.46 17.21
N ALA A 166 5.34 -14.66 17.53
CA ALA A 166 5.11 -13.34 18.12
C ALA A 166 4.29 -12.46 17.16
N THR A 167 3.23 -11.85 17.68
CA THR A 167 2.41 -10.90 16.90
C THR A 167 3.06 -9.51 16.91
N GLU A 168 2.99 -8.81 15.78
CA GLU A 168 3.43 -7.41 15.69
C GLU A 168 2.38 -6.47 16.34
N ALA A 169 2.35 -6.42 17.66
CA ALA A 169 1.47 -5.51 18.40
C ALA A 169 2.18 -4.16 18.64
N ARG A 170 2.19 -3.29 17.64
CA ARG A 170 2.87 -1.96 17.72
C ARG A 170 2.39 -1.12 18.91
N SER A 171 1.14 -1.26 19.32
CA SER A 171 0.59 -0.58 20.51
C SER A 171 1.39 -0.82 21.79
N GLN A 172 2.10 -1.94 21.90
CA GLN A 172 3.00 -2.20 23.02
C GLN A 172 4.13 -1.17 23.13
N SER A 173 4.59 -0.60 22.02
CA SER A 173 5.62 0.46 22.01
C SER A 173 5.25 1.66 22.88
N LEU A 174 3.96 1.94 23.06
CA LEU A 174 3.48 3.03 23.90
C LEU A 174 3.89 2.87 25.37
N LEU A 175 4.03 1.63 25.86
CA LEU A 175 4.45 1.34 27.23
C LEU A 175 5.95 1.59 27.45
N ALA A 176 6.75 1.56 26.39
CA ALA A 176 8.18 1.86 26.46
C ALA A 176 8.48 3.37 26.40
N LEU A 177 7.60 4.18 25.82
CA LEU A 177 7.83 5.62 25.64
C LEU A 177 8.16 6.38 26.92
N PRO A 178 7.54 6.12 28.09
CA PRO A 178 7.90 6.80 29.33
C PRO A 178 9.33 6.56 29.80
N HIS A 179 9.97 5.47 29.36
CA HIS A 179 11.37 5.18 29.67
C HIS A 179 12.34 5.95 28.76
N LEU A 180 11.88 6.42 27.60
CA LEU A 180 12.69 7.14 26.63
C LEU A 180 12.50 8.65 26.74
N VAL A 181 11.25 9.09 26.77
CA VAL A 181 10.86 10.49 26.61
C VAL A 181 10.54 11.09 27.96
N SER A 182 11.36 12.04 28.40
CA SER A 182 11.18 12.71 29.67
C SER A 182 9.89 13.55 29.72
N PRO A 183 9.32 13.79 30.92
CA PRO A 183 8.14 14.64 31.05
C PRO A 183 8.31 16.05 30.47
N SER A 184 9.52 16.61 30.50
CA SER A 184 9.81 17.92 29.90
C SER A 184 9.69 17.91 28.36
N TRP A 185 10.05 16.81 27.70
CA TRP A 185 9.83 16.64 26.27
C TRP A 185 8.34 16.62 25.93
N TRP A 186 7.54 15.83 26.67
CA TRP A 186 6.11 15.77 26.47
C TRP A 186 5.44 17.12 26.68
N GLN A 187 5.82 17.84 27.74
CA GLN A 187 5.31 19.18 28.01
C GLN A 187 5.66 20.14 26.87
N HIS A 188 6.90 20.12 26.38
CA HIS A 188 7.33 20.95 25.26
C HIS A 188 6.54 20.66 23.97
N LEU A 189 6.29 19.39 23.67
CA LEU A 189 5.50 19.02 22.49
C LEU A 189 4.02 19.40 22.60
N ALA A 190 3.47 19.39 23.82
CA ALA A 190 2.06 19.72 24.09
C ALA A 190 1.80 21.22 24.27
N GLU A 191 2.84 22.05 24.45
CA GLU A 191 2.70 23.47 24.73
C GLU A 191 1.99 24.20 23.58
N ASP A 192 0.91 24.93 23.90
CA ASP A 192 0.09 25.71 22.98
C ASP A 192 -0.51 24.92 21.78
N ASN A 193 -0.59 23.60 21.89
CA ASN A 193 -1.25 22.76 20.88
C ASN A 193 -1.72 21.42 21.47
N ASP A 194 -2.75 20.84 20.87
CA ASP A 194 -3.35 19.55 21.21
C ASP A 194 -3.17 18.49 20.10
N VAL A 195 -2.33 18.77 19.10
CA VAL A 195 -2.25 17.97 17.87
C VAL A 195 -1.01 17.07 17.85
N ILE A 196 0.15 17.58 18.25
CA ILE A 196 1.45 16.91 18.04
C ILE A 196 1.53 15.59 18.81
N VAL A 197 1.22 15.62 20.13
CA VAL A 197 1.32 14.42 20.99
C VAL A 197 0.40 13.29 20.51
N PRO A 198 -0.89 13.52 20.22
CA PRO A 198 -1.74 12.49 19.63
C PRO A 198 -1.19 11.85 18.35
N HIS A 199 -0.55 12.65 17.48
CA HIS A 199 0.07 12.13 16.25
C HIS A 199 1.27 11.23 16.54
N VAL A 200 2.11 11.58 17.53
CA VAL A 200 3.23 10.73 17.98
C VAL A 200 2.71 9.41 18.52
N LEU A 201 1.73 9.46 19.44
CA LEU A 201 1.18 8.25 20.06
C LEU A 201 0.51 7.34 19.02
N ALA A 202 -0.25 7.92 18.09
CA ALA A 202 -0.87 7.17 16.99
C ALA A 202 0.17 6.53 16.08
N CYS A 203 1.23 7.27 15.72
CA CYS A 203 2.32 6.75 14.89
C CYS A 203 3.04 5.58 15.59
N VAL A 204 3.50 5.77 16.82
CA VAL A 204 4.25 4.76 17.58
C VAL A 204 3.39 3.54 17.86
N GLY A 205 2.13 3.75 18.26
CA GLY A 205 1.19 2.68 18.59
C GLY A 205 0.59 1.96 17.36
N GLY A 206 0.81 2.49 16.15
CA GLY A 206 0.14 1.97 14.96
C GLY A 206 -1.38 2.15 15.00
N LEU A 207 -1.86 3.22 15.64
CA LEU A 207 -3.28 3.48 15.84
C LEU A 207 -3.80 4.47 14.79
N PRO A 208 -5.04 4.33 14.33
CA PRO A 208 -5.65 5.30 13.44
C PRO A 208 -5.93 6.61 14.20
N LEU A 209 -5.83 7.74 13.50
CA LEU A 209 -6.36 9.01 13.98
C LEU A 209 -7.83 9.13 13.61
N TYR A 210 -8.65 9.62 14.54
CA TYR A 210 -10.09 9.80 14.31
C TYR A 210 -10.41 10.72 13.13
N ARG A 211 -9.56 11.72 12.87
CA ARG A 211 -9.71 12.63 11.73
C ARG A 211 -8.34 12.96 11.15
N GLY A 212 -8.23 12.78 9.84
CA GLY A 212 -7.06 13.22 9.10
C GLY A 212 -5.97 12.16 8.93
N ARG A 213 -4.99 12.55 8.15
CA ARG A 213 -3.83 11.77 7.76
C ARG A 213 -2.72 11.97 8.80
N ASN A 214 -2.06 10.91 9.21
CA ASN A 214 -0.89 11.02 10.09
C ASN A 214 0.40 11.10 9.28
N VAL A 215 0.85 12.32 8.98
CA VAL A 215 2.08 12.55 8.22
C VAL A 215 3.32 11.98 8.93
N LEU A 216 3.36 11.98 10.27
CA LEU A 216 4.43 11.34 11.03
C LEU A 216 4.52 9.84 10.75
N ASP A 217 3.39 9.14 10.75
CA ASP A 217 3.35 7.71 10.47
C ASP A 217 3.84 7.41 9.04
N GLU A 218 3.49 8.24 8.07
CA GLU A 218 3.96 8.09 6.70
C GLU A 218 5.47 8.28 6.57
N LEU A 219 6.01 9.32 7.20
CA LEU A 219 7.45 9.59 7.19
C LEU A 219 8.22 8.47 7.88
N VAL A 220 7.75 7.98 9.04
CA VAL A 220 8.39 6.89 9.77
C VAL A 220 8.31 5.58 8.99
N ARG A 221 7.17 5.26 8.37
CA ARG A 221 7.03 4.05 7.53
C ARG A 221 7.97 4.06 6.32
N ARG A 222 8.07 5.19 5.62
CA ARG A 222 9.02 5.35 4.50
C ARG A 222 10.46 5.19 4.95
N ALA A 223 10.83 5.86 6.05
CA ALA A 223 12.16 5.79 6.61
C ALA A 223 12.52 4.36 7.01
N PHE A 224 11.61 3.67 7.71
CA PHE A 224 11.81 2.28 8.11
C PHE A 224 12.00 1.35 6.90
N ALA A 225 11.15 1.45 5.88
CA ALA A 225 11.28 0.63 4.67
C ALA A 225 12.64 0.86 3.97
N LEU A 226 13.05 2.12 3.82
CA LEU A 226 14.33 2.48 3.24
C LEU A 226 15.52 1.92 4.05
N VAL A 227 15.46 2.02 5.38
CA VAL A 227 16.53 1.57 6.28
C VAL A 227 16.68 0.05 6.24
N VAL A 228 15.55 -0.67 6.26
CA VAL A 228 15.54 -2.14 6.14
C VAL A 228 16.07 -2.59 4.79
N GLU A 229 15.62 -1.99 3.68
CA GLU A 229 16.12 -2.30 2.34
C GLU A 229 17.65 -2.11 2.25
N ARG A 230 18.15 -1.01 2.79
CA ARG A 230 19.60 -0.72 2.81
C ARG A 230 20.41 -1.74 3.62
N ASP A 231 19.90 -2.16 4.78
CA ASP A 231 20.58 -3.18 5.59
C ASP A 231 20.63 -4.53 4.87
N LEU A 232 19.51 -4.94 4.25
CA LEU A 232 19.43 -6.18 3.46
C LEU A 232 20.36 -6.17 2.24
N LEU A 233 20.49 -5.03 1.55
CA LEU A 233 21.41 -4.87 0.43
C LEU A 233 22.88 -4.84 0.88
N ALA A 234 23.17 -4.27 2.05
CA ALA A 234 24.53 -4.19 2.60
C ALA A 234 25.02 -5.54 3.16
N HIS A 235 24.10 -6.43 3.55
CA HIS A 235 24.41 -7.69 4.22
C HIS A 235 23.69 -8.89 3.56
N PRO A 236 23.99 -9.18 2.26
CA PRO A 236 23.39 -10.31 1.57
C PRO A 236 23.82 -11.62 2.23
N LYS A 237 22.86 -12.50 2.53
CA LYS A 237 23.13 -13.82 3.12
C LYS A 237 23.30 -14.86 2.03
N PRO A 238 24.43 -15.63 2.02
CA PRO A 238 24.65 -16.68 1.02
C PRO A 238 23.64 -17.81 1.20
N GLY A 239 22.95 -18.19 0.12
CA GLY A 239 22.10 -19.39 0.05
C GLY A 239 20.63 -19.25 0.41
N ASP A 240 20.18 -18.12 0.91
CA ASP A 240 18.74 -17.86 1.09
C ASP A 240 18.19 -17.10 -0.12
N ALA A 241 17.09 -17.60 -0.69
CA ALA A 241 16.17 -16.72 -1.42
C ALA A 241 15.83 -15.57 -0.47
N PRO A 242 15.90 -14.31 -0.91
CA PRO A 242 15.81 -13.17 -0.02
C PRO A 242 14.54 -13.27 0.84
N ARG A 243 14.73 -13.43 2.16
CA ARG A 243 13.66 -13.42 3.17
C ARG A 243 13.11 -12.00 3.37
N HIS A 244 13.06 -11.22 2.32
CA HIS A 244 12.50 -9.86 2.27
C HIS A 244 11.00 -9.84 2.62
N GLY A 245 10.43 -11.00 2.99
CA GLY A 245 9.00 -11.22 3.02
C GLY A 245 8.29 -10.61 4.22
N GLU A 246 8.80 -10.79 5.44
CA GLU A 246 8.01 -10.47 6.63
C GLU A 246 7.76 -8.97 6.81
N HIS A 247 8.76 -8.11 6.63
CA HIS A 247 8.56 -6.68 6.71
C HIS A 247 7.71 -6.13 5.57
N GLN A 248 7.82 -6.69 4.35
CA GLN A 248 7.01 -6.30 3.19
C GLN A 248 5.53 -6.63 3.40
N VAL A 249 5.22 -7.79 3.98
CA VAL A 249 3.85 -8.25 4.24
C VAL A 249 3.07 -7.23 5.06
N ARG A 250 3.68 -6.60 6.06
CA ARG A 250 3.07 -5.54 6.86
C ARG A 250 2.59 -4.36 5.99
N TYR A 251 3.41 -3.93 5.02
CA TYR A 251 3.04 -2.86 4.10
C TYR A 251 1.98 -3.30 3.09
N LEU A 252 2.08 -4.53 2.59
CA LEU A 252 1.09 -5.10 1.68
C LEU A 252 -0.29 -5.18 2.35
N VAL A 253 -0.38 -5.74 3.56
CA VAL A 253 -1.64 -5.83 4.32
C VAL A 253 -2.18 -4.44 4.66
N GLY A 254 -1.35 -3.55 5.20
CA GLY A 254 -1.76 -2.19 5.50
C GLY A 254 -2.18 -1.39 4.25
N GLY A 255 -1.58 -1.65 3.09
CA GLY A 255 -2.00 -1.09 1.81
C GLY A 255 -3.39 -1.60 1.38
N LEU A 256 -3.62 -2.91 1.49
CA LEU A 256 -4.93 -3.52 1.20
C LEU A 256 -6.03 -2.97 2.11
N GLN A 257 -5.77 -2.85 3.41
CA GLN A 257 -6.72 -2.26 4.37
C GLN A 257 -7.08 -0.81 3.99
N ARG A 258 -6.08 0.00 3.61
CA ARG A 258 -6.33 1.39 3.16
C ARG A 258 -7.10 1.48 1.85
N LEU A 259 -6.83 0.61 0.88
CA LEU A 259 -7.62 0.54 -0.35
C LEU A 259 -9.07 0.21 -0.06
N ILE A 260 -9.33 -0.81 0.76
CA ILE A 260 -10.68 -1.23 1.13
C ILE A 260 -11.43 -0.12 1.88
N ALA A 261 -10.74 0.62 2.76
CA ALA A 261 -11.35 1.69 3.55
C ALA A 261 -11.65 2.95 2.73
N ASN A 262 -10.81 3.29 1.74
CA ASN A 262 -10.84 4.62 1.12
C ASN A 262 -11.22 4.61 -0.37
N ASP A 263 -11.09 3.49 -1.09
CA ASP A 263 -11.38 3.41 -2.51
C ASP A 263 -12.74 2.77 -2.79
N LEU A 264 -13.54 3.43 -3.63
CA LEU A 264 -14.86 2.94 -4.01
C LEU A 264 -14.82 1.64 -4.81
N ALA A 265 -13.78 1.44 -5.64
CA ALA A 265 -13.57 0.21 -6.41
C ALA A 265 -13.20 -0.98 -5.52
N TRP A 266 -12.93 -0.73 -4.23
CA TRP A 266 -12.57 -1.73 -3.25
C TRP A 266 -13.67 -2.01 -2.21
N ARG A 267 -14.84 -1.38 -2.35
CA ARG A 267 -15.98 -1.67 -1.46
C ARG A 267 -16.46 -3.10 -1.65
N PRO A 268 -16.54 -3.91 -0.59
CA PRO A 268 -16.94 -5.31 -0.69
C PRO A 268 -18.31 -5.49 -1.37
N ASN A 269 -18.40 -6.50 -2.25
CA ASN A 269 -19.64 -6.96 -2.86
C ASN A 269 -20.36 -5.94 -3.74
N GLN A 270 -19.64 -4.99 -4.33
CA GLN A 270 -20.20 -4.04 -5.30
C GLN A 270 -19.83 -4.42 -6.73
N GLU A 271 -20.64 -3.97 -7.68
CA GLU A 271 -20.36 -4.17 -9.10
C GLU A 271 -18.96 -3.65 -9.47
N LYS A 272 -18.18 -4.46 -10.18
CA LYS A 272 -16.78 -4.18 -10.57
C LYS A 272 -15.80 -3.99 -9.40
N SER A 273 -16.18 -4.40 -8.18
CA SER A 273 -15.28 -4.34 -7.02
C SER A 273 -14.09 -5.28 -7.17
N ARG A 274 -12.97 -4.88 -6.56
CA ARG A 274 -11.81 -5.76 -6.34
C ARG A 274 -12.05 -6.78 -5.21
N VAL A 275 -13.02 -6.54 -4.33
CA VAL A 275 -13.24 -7.30 -3.09
C VAL A 275 -14.59 -8.00 -3.14
N TRP A 276 -14.56 -9.31 -2.99
CA TRP A 276 -15.77 -10.14 -2.96
C TRP A 276 -15.76 -10.98 -1.69
N TYR A 277 -16.83 -10.86 -0.90
CA TYR A 277 -16.98 -11.56 0.37
C TYR A 277 -18.26 -12.40 0.36
N GLY A 278 -18.09 -13.71 0.35
CA GLY A 278 -19.14 -14.72 0.34
C GLY A 278 -19.04 -15.66 1.53
N PRO A 279 -19.96 -16.64 1.64
CA PRO A 279 -19.92 -17.67 2.68
C PRO A 279 -18.69 -18.57 2.55
N ASP A 280 -18.09 -18.65 1.36
CA ASP A 280 -16.89 -19.40 1.03
C ASP A 280 -15.58 -18.62 1.27
N GLY A 281 -15.65 -17.35 1.71
CA GLY A 281 -14.50 -16.57 2.13
C GLY A 281 -14.40 -15.18 1.51
N LEU A 282 -13.23 -14.57 1.71
CA LEU A 282 -12.87 -13.26 1.16
C LEU A 282 -11.92 -13.44 -0.03
N PHE A 283 -12.28 -12.84 -1.16
CA PHE A 283 -11.56 -12.94 -2.42
C PHE A 283 -11.16 -11.56 -2.94
N LEU A 284 -9.92 -11.42 -3.40
CA LEU A 284 -9.43 -10.24 -4.11
C LEU A 284 -9.18 -10.56 -5.57
N VAL A 285 -9.80 -9.82 -6.48
CA VAL A 285 -9.68 -10.02 -7.94
C VAL A 285 -8.24 -9.77 -8.39
N TRP A 286 -7.62 -10.80 -8.94
CA TRP A 286 -6.22 -10.81 -9.33
C TRP A 286 -6.05 -10.83 -10.86
N PRO A 287 -5.06 -10.14 -11.45
CA PRO A 287 -3.96 -9.37 -10.81
C PRO A 287 -4.32 -7.91 -10.49
N GLY A 288 -5.55 -7.46 -10.75
CA GLY A 288 -5.96 -6.08 -10.59
C GLY A 288 -5.72 -5.54 -9.17
N ALA A 289 -6.00 -6.36 -8.14
CA ALA A 289 -5.74 -5.97 -6.75
C ALA A 289 -4.24 -5.71 -6.48
N ALA A 290 -3.35 -6.50 -7.07
CA ALA A 290 -1.92 -6.30 -6.93
C ALA A 290 -1.44 -5.01 -7.59
N HIS A 291 -1.95 -4.68 -8.77
CA HIS A 291 -1.62 -3.44 -9.46
C HIS A 291 -2.07 -2.20 -8.68
N ASP A 292 -3.31 -2.20 -8.18
CA ASP A 292 -3.82 -1.08 -7.39
C ASP A 292 -3.01 -0.91 -6.09
N LEU A 293 -2.63 -2.03 -5.45
CA LEU A 293 -1.79 -2.03 -4.25
C LEU A 293 -0.38 -1.49 -4.54
N HIS A 294 0.25 -1.93 -5.63
CA HIS A 294 1.55 -1.42 -6.06
C HIS A 294 1.51 0.10 -6.29
N LEU A 295 0.52 0.60 -7.04
CA LEU A 295 0.34 2.03 -7.29
C LEU A 295 0.17 2.85 -6.00
N LEU A 296 -0.56 2.30 -5.01
CA LEU A 296 -0.70 2.95 -3.70
C LEU A 296 0.65 3.05 -2.99
N LEU A 297 1.39 1.94 -2.91
CA LEU A 297 2.67 1.88 -2.19
C LEU A 297 3.77 2.68 -2.89
N GLU A 298 3.79 2.70 -4.23
CA GLU A 298 4.66 3.56 -5.03
C GLU A 298 4.35 5.05 -4.78
N GLY A 299 3.08 5.42 -4.81
CA GLY A 299 2.63 6.78 -4.47
C GLY A 299 2.99 7.20 -3.05
N GLU A 300 3.06 6.26 -2.11
CA GLU A 300 3.53 6.47 -0.74
C GLU A 300 5.05 6.43 -0.61
N GLN A 301 5.77 6.15 -1.69
CA GLN A 301 7.24 6.04 -1.73
C GLN A 301 7.79 5.03 -0.71
N ILE A 302 7.15 3.89 -0.56
CA ILE A 302 7.63 2.79 0.29
C ILE A 302 8.69 2.01 -0.49
N ALA A 303 9.94 2.08 -0.03
CA ALA A 303 11.07 1.42 -0.68
C ALA A 303 10.99 -0.12 -0.57
N GLY A 304 11.58 -0.83 -1.55
CA GLY A 304 11.71 -2.28 -1.53
C GLY A 304 10.41 -3.07 -1.74
N MET A 305 9.33 -2.42 -2.16
CA MET A 305 8.07 -3.13 -2.42
C MET A 305 8.08 -3.81 -3.79
N PRO A 306 7.55 -5.04 -3.90
CA PRO A 306 7.47 -5.75 -5.15
C PRO A 306 6.48 -5.08 -6.12
N ASP A 307 6.82 -5.06 -7.41
CA ASP A 307 6.01 -4.51 -8.50
C ASP A 307 5.19 -5.59 -9.22
N ALA A 308 5.74 -6.82 -9.32
CA ALA A 308 5.09 -7.92 -10.03
C ALA A 308 3.98 -8.56 -9.19
N PRO A 309 2.76 -8.74 -9.75
CA PRO A 309 1.64 -9.38 -9.07
C PRO A 309 1.96 -10.77 -8.51
N GLU A 310 2.78 -11.54 -9.23
CA GLU A 310 3.20 -12.89 -8.83
C GLU A 310 4.08 -12.85 -7.58
N THR A 311 4.95 -11.85 -7.49
CA THR A 311 5.82 -11.65 -6.32
C THR A 311 5.01 -11.20 -5.11
N ILE A 312 4.05 -10.29 -5.29
CA ILE A 312 3.12 -9.86 -4.22
C ILE A 312 2.34 -11.07 -3.69
N LEU A 313 1.77 -11.88 -4.61
CA LEU A 313 1.04 -13.09 -4.24
C LEU A 313 1.92 -14.07 -3.47
N ALA A 314 3.15 -14.31 -3.94
CA ALA A 314 4.10 -15.22 -3.30
C ALA A 314 4.46 -14.75 -1.88
N ARG A 315 4.60 -13.43 -1.64
CA ARG A 315 4.83 -12.87 -0.30
C ARG A 315 3.65 -13.10 0.64
N LEU A 316 2.44 -12.80 0.17
CA LEU A 316 1.22 -13.03 0.97
C LEU A 316 1.01 -14.52 1.28
N ARG A 317 1.33 -15.42 0.33
CA ARG A 317 1.30 -16.87 0.53
C ARG A 317 2.31 -17.35 1.57
N SER A 318 3.57 -16.90 1.45
CA SER A 318 4.63 -17.29 2.40
C SER A 318 4.32 -16.85 3.83
N ALA A 319 3.55 -15.77 4.00
CA ALA A 319 3.04 -15.30 5.28
C ALA A 319 1.79 -16.06 5.78
N GLY A 320 1.28 -17.04 5.01
CA GLY A 320 0.09 -17.81 5.38
C GLY A 320 -1.23 -17.03 5.30
N LEU A 321 -1.26 -15.91 4.56
CA LEU A 321 -2.43 -15.03 4.44
C LEU A 321 -3.34 -15.41 3.28
N ILE A 322 -2.86 -16.21 2.33
CA ILE A 322 -3.59 -16.67 1.15
C ILE A 322 -3.79 -18.18 1.24
N GLU A 323 -5.01 -18.60 0.92
CA GLU A 323 -5.41 -20.00 0.78
C GLU A 323 -5.35 -20.40 -0.69
N ASP A 324 -4.49 -21.35 -1.03
CA ASP A 324 -4.34 -21.85 -2.40
C ASP A 324 -5.49 -22.79 -2.78
N LEU A 325 -5.93 -22.76 -4.04
CA LEU A 325 -6.85 -23.75 -4.57
C LEU A 325 -6.17 -25.13 -4.64
N SER A 326 -4.90 -25.15 -5.06
CA SER A 326 -4.03 -26.34 -5.06
C SER A 326 -2.56 -25.90 -5.04
N GLU A 327 -1.61 -26.82 -4.78
CA GLU A 327 -0.17 -26.53 -4.83
C GLU A 327 0.28 -25.89 -6.15
N GLN A 328 -0.37 -26.24 -7.28
CA GLN A 328 -0.05 -25.75 -8.62
C GLN A 328 -0.90 -24.55 -9.05
N ALA A 329 -2.02 -24.26 -8.38
CA ALA A 329 -2.94 -23.17 -8.72
C ALA A 329 -3.23 -22.31 -7.48
N PRO A 330 -2.50 -21.19 -7.29
CA PRO A 330 -2.67 -20.34 -6.11
C PRO A 330 -3.93 -19.48 -6.16
N LEU A 331 -4.54 -19.31 -7.33
CA LEU A 331 -5.71 -18.47 -7.53
C LEU A 331 -6.99 -19.31 -7.66
N TRP A 332 -8.06 -18.78 -7.12
CA TRP A 332 -9.40 -19.30 -7.22
C TRP A 332 -10.14 -18.68 -8.39
N ASN A 333 -11.07 -19.41 -8.97
CA ASN A 333 -11.99 -18.90 -9.98
C ASN A 333 -13.32 -18.59 -9.32
N ILE A 334 -13.68 -17.31 -9.22
CA ILE A 334 -14.93 -16.84 -8.64
C ILE A 334 -15.90 -16.33 -9.70
N ARG A 335 -17.19 -16.39 -9.42
CA ARG A 335 -18.25 -15.82 -10.25
C ARG A 335 -19.10 -14.85 -9.42
N PRO A 336 -18.78 -13.56 -9.45
CA PRO A 336 -19.57 -12.54 -8.75
C PRO A 336 -21.01 -12.46 -9.28
N PRO A 337 -21.98 -12.07 -8.42
CA PRO A 337 -23.36 -11.83 -8.83
C PRO A 337 -23.45 -10.83 -9.99
N GLY A 338 -24.37 -11.08 -10.93
CA GLY A 338 -24.60 -10.19 -12.08
C GLY A 338 -23.57 -10.31 -13.21
N THR A 339 -22.54 -11.19 -13.09
CA THR A 339 -21.59 -11.45 -14.19
C THR A 339 -21.62 -12.91 -14.62
N THR A 340 -21.46 -13.12 -15.93
CA THR A 340 -21.27 -14.45 -16.52
C THR A 340 -19.79 -14.82 -16.60
N ALA A 341 -18.90 -13.86 -16.44
CA ALA A 341 -17.45 -14.05 -16.52
C ALA A 341 -16.91 -14.64 -15.20
N THR A 342 -15.96 -15.57 -15.35
CA THR A 342 -15.19 -16.10 -14.22
C THR A 342 -13.95 -15.22 -14.03
N LEU A 343 -13.71 -14.82 -12.78
CA LEU A 343 -12.58 -13.97 -12.39
C LEU A 343 -11.57 -14.78 -11.58
N ALA A 344 -10.29 -14.63 -11.91
CA ALA A 344 -9.21 -15.14 -11.05
C ALA A 344 -9.11 -14.28 -9.79
N ALA A 345 -9.00 -14.91 -8.62
CA ALA A 345 -8.96 -14.20 -7.34
C ALA A 345 -8.07 -14.91 -6.31
N ALA A 346 -7.41 -14.13 -5.47
CA ALA A 346 -6.69 -14.61 -4.29
C ALA A 346 -7.66 -14.71 -3.10
N LYS A 347 -7.72 -15.90 -2.46
CA LYS A 347 -8.56 -16.13 -1.29
C LYS A 347 -7.77 -15.86 -0.01
N PHE A 348 -8.29 -15.00 0.85
CA PHE A 348 -7.67 -14.69 2.14
C PHE A 348 -8.10 -15.71 3.20
N THR A 349 -7.13 -16.17 4.01
CA THR A 349 -7.35 -17.15 5.10
C THR A 349 -8.28 -16.61 6.19
N SER A 350 -8.31 -15.30 6.40
CA SER A 350 -9.19 -14.65 7.37
C SER A 350 -9.77 -13.35 6.82
N PRO A 351 -11.10 -13.26 6.63
CA PRO A 351 -11.77 -12.01 6.26
C PRO A 351 -11.53 -10.87 7.26
N ALA A 352 -11.42 -11.18 8.56
CA ALA A 352 -11.22 -10.21 9.61
C ALA A 352 -9.92 -9.40 9.44
N LEU A 353 -8.89 -9.98 8.81
CA LEU A 353 -7.63 -9.28 8.56
C LEU A 353 -7.81 -7.98 7.76
N LEU A 354 -8.75 -7.97 6.82
CA LEU A 354 -8.97 -6.83 5.93
C LEU A 354 -10.28 -6.08 6.20
N LEU A 355 -11.27 -6.72 6.84
CA LEU A 355 -12.61 -6.17 6.98
C LEU A 355 -12.98 -5.74 8.41
N ALA A 356 -12.17 -6.09 9.43
CA ALA A 356 -12.53 -5.85 10.84
C ALA A 356 -12.68 -4.37 11.21
N GLU A 357 -11.99 -3.46 10.51
CA GLU A 357 -12.00 -2.02 10.80
C GLU A 357 -13.06 -1.25 9.99
N LEU A 358 -13.86 -1.93 9.16
CA LEU A 358 -14.88 -1.28 8.36
C LEU A 358 -16.18 -1.05 9.15
N GLU A 359 -16.67 0.18 9.13
CA GLU A 359 -17.98 0.55 9.70
C GLU A 359 -18.89 1.14 8.61
N PRO A 360 -20.06 0.52 8.34
CA PRO A 360 -20.55 -0.74 8.94
C PRO A 360 -19.78 -1.97 8.43
N ALA A 361 -19.69 -3.02 9.27
CA ALA A 361 -19.06 -4.28 8.89
C ALA A 361 -19.78 -4.89 7.67
N PRO A 362 -19.05 -5.25 6.61
CA PRO A 362 -19.67 -5.82 5.42
C PRO A 362 -20.22 -7.21 5.71
N SER A 363 -21.42 -7.49 5.21
CA SER A 363 -22.04 -8.80 5.30
C SER A 363 -21.61 -9.69 4.12
N PRO A 364 -21.41 -11.00 4.35
CA PRO A 364 -21.15 -11.93 3.26
C PRO A 364 -22.37 -12.04 2.33
N LEU A 365 -22.12 -12.34 1.05
CA LEU A 365 -23.18 -12.67 0.10
C LEU A 365 -23.93 -13.95 0.57
N ALA A 366 -25.17 -14.11 0.07
CA ALA A 366 -25.96 -15.29 0.38
C ALA A 366 -25.43 -16.56 -0.34
N ASP A 367 -24.98 -16.38 -1.58
CA ASP A 367 -24.51 -17.48 -2.43
C ASP A 367 -22.97 -17.55 -2.45
N PRO A 368 -22.40 -18.77 -2.57
CA PRO A 368 -20.96 -18.95 -2.71
C PRO A 368 -20.46 -18.38 -4.05
N LEU A 369 -19.27 -17.81 -4.01
CA LEU A 369 -18.60 -17.18 -5.16
C LEU A 369 -17.89 -18.20 -6.04
N VAL A 370 -17.41 -19.31 -5.45
CA VAL A 370 -16.76 -20.39 -6.19
C VAL A 370 -17.83 -21.29 -6.81
N PRO A 371 -17.85 -21.42 -8.16
CA PRO A 371 -18.81 -22.31 -8.80
C PRO A 371 -18.63 -23.74 -8.30
N LEU A 372 -19.69 -24.34 -7.78
CA LEU A 372 -19.67 -25.78 -7.49
C LEU A 372 -19.39 -26.54 -8.77
N PRO A 373 -18.51 -27.55 -8.76
CA PRO A 373 -18.37 -28.45 -9.90
C PRO A 373 -19.77 -29.02 -10.22
N PRO A 374 -20.14 -29.14 -11.50
CA PRO A 374 -21.42 -29.73 -11.86
C PRO A 374 -21.48 -31.10 -11.17
N ALA A 375 -22.52 -31.32 -10.34
CA ALA A 375 -22.76 -32.61 -9.73
C ALA A 375 -22.71 -33.63 -10.86
N GLU A 376 -21.85 -34.64 -10.73
CA GLU A 376 -21.80 -35.74 -11.68
C GLU A 376 -23.22 -36.29 -11.83
N ALA A 377 -23.83 -35.94 -12.96
CA ALA A 377 -25.14 -36.45 -13.29
C ALA A 377 -25.01 -37.97 -13.41
N THR A 378 -25.57 -38.69 -12.46
CA THR A 378 -25.77 -40.13 -12.58
C THR A 378 -26.44 -40.37 -13.94
N PRO A 379 -25.87 -41.22 -14.80
CA PRO A 379 -26.41 -41.39 -16.15
C PRO A 379 -27.84 -41.95 -16.05
N PRO A 380 -28.86 -41.31 -16.66
CA PRO A 380 -30.16 -41.92 -16.76
C PRO A 380 -30.09 -43.11 -17.70
N ALA A 381 -30.70 -44.22 -17.27
CA ALA A 381 -30.79 -45.47 -18.00
C ALA A 381 -31.27 -45.24 -19.46
N THR A 382 -30.53 -45.79 -20.37
CA THR A 382 -30.72 -45.80 -21.80
C THR A 382 -32.13 -46.29 -22.20
N THR A 383 -32.90 -45.40 -22.85
CA THR A 383 -33.97 -45.84 -23.71
C THR A 383 -33.64 -45.34 -25.11
N ALA A 384 -33.26 -46.27 -25.96
CA ALA A 384 -32.93 -46.01 -27.33
C ALA A 384 -34.18 -45.61 -28.14
N GLN A 385 -34.15 -44.43 -28.80
CA GLN A 385 -35.01 -44.13 -29.94
C GLN A 385 -34.16 -43.55 -31.08
N LEU A 386 -34.32 -44.15 -32.25
CA LEU A 386 -33.66 -43.90 -33.52
C LEU A 386 -34.08 -42.54 -34.10
N PRO A 387 -33.19 -41.91 -34.89
CA PRO A 387 -33.47 -40.59 -35.49
C PRO A 387 -34.30 -40.68 -36.77
N LEU A 388 -35.30 -39.81 -36.86
CA LEU A 388 -36.04 -39.60 -38.11
C LEU A 388 -35.41 -38.45 -38.85
N ILE A 389 -34.89 -38.71 -40.07
CA ILE A 389 -34.32 -37.74 -40.98
C ILE A 389 -35.45 -37.08 -41.77
N VAL A 390 -35.53 -35.76 -41.78
CA VAL A 390 -36.29 -34.98 -42.76
C VAL A 390 -35.37 -33.93 -43.39
N PRO A 391 -35.22 -33.90 -44.74
CA PRO A 391 -34.43 -32.87 -45.41
C PRO A 391 -35.32 -31.68 -45.79
N GLY A 392 -34.84 -30.48 -45.54
CA GLY A 392 -35.51 -29.25 -45.95
C GLY A 392 -34.55 -28.08 -46.04
N SER A 393 -34.13 -27.82 -47.25
CA SER A 393 -33.34 -26.70 -47.76
C SER A 393 -33.92 -25.33 -47.43
N GLY A 394 -33.04 -24.39 -47.11
CA GLY A 394 -33.37 -22.96 -47.05
C GLY A 394 -32.19 -22.13 -46.54
N SER A 395 -31.34 -21.68 -47.44
CA SER A 395 -30.34 -20.65 -47.15
C SER A 395 -31.01 -19.31 -46.83
N PRO A 396 -30.70 -18.66 -45.72
CA PRO A 396 -31.08 -17.27 -45.55
C PRO A 396 -30.03 -16.33 -46.16
N ARG A 397 -30.56 -15.40 -46.95
CA ARG A 397 -29.95 -14.23 -47.56
C ARG A 397 -29.22 -13.35 -46.49
N PRO A 398 -28.07 -12.74 -46.81
CA PRO A 398 -27.36 -11.89 -45.84
C PRO A 398 -28.16 -10.61 -45.56
N VAL A 399 -28.43 -10.38 -44.29
CA VAL A 399 -28.94 -9.11 -43.76
C VAL A 399 -27.77 -8.13 -43.71
N PRO A 400 -27.93 -6.85 -44.08
CA PRO A 400 -26.85 -5.88 -44.05
C PRO A 400 -26.41 -5.65 -42.58
N THR A 401 -25.14 -5.88 -42.33
CA THR A 401 -24.50 -5.66 -41.04
C THR A 401 -24.48 -4.17 -40.74
N ALA A 402 -25.08 -3.77 -39.63
CA ALA A 402 -24.94 -2.43 -39.09
C ALA A 402 -23.44 -2.13 -38.84
N PRO A 403 -22.98 -0.87 -39.03
CA PRO A 403 -21.58 -0.52 -38.82
C PRO A 403 -21.18 -0.81 -37.38
N ARG A 404 -20.09 -1.58 -37.20
CA ARG A 404 -19.51 -1.85 -35.90
C ARG A 404 -19.05 -0.52 -35.27
N PRO A 405 -19.29 -0.29 -33.97
CA PRO A 405 -18.81 0.91 -33.32
C PRO A 405 -17.29 0.97 -33.35
N GLU A 406 -16.74 2.08 -33.84
CA GLU A 406 -15.31 2.33 -33.90
C GLU A 406 -14.77 2.52 -32.49
N ARG A 407 -13.69 1.83 -32.13
CA ARG A 407 -12.94 2.01 -30.90
C ARG A 407 -11.75 2.90 -31.16
N TRP A 408 -11.39 3.72 -30.18
CA TRP A 408 -10.34 4.71 -30.31
C TRP A 408 -9.31 4.57 -29.19
N GLN A 409 -8.03 4.83 -29.52
CA GLN A 409 -6.95 4.91 -28.54
C GLN A 409 -6.39 6.34 -28.49
N ILE A 410 -6.06 6.81 -27.27
CA ILE A 410 -5.51 8.14 -27.05
C ILE A 410 -3.98 8.13 -27.05
N LYS A 411 -3.37 9.05 -27.80
CA LYS A 411 -1.95 9.42 -27.69
C LYS A 411 -1.81 10.68 -26.81
N ALA A 412 -1.99 10.53 -25.51
CA ALA A 412 -1.90 11.68 -24.60
C ALA A 412 -0.45 12.08 -24.32
N PRO A 413 -0.11 13.39 -24.34
CA PRO A 413 1.18 13.86 -23.88
C PRO A 413 1.45 13.50 -22.42
N MET A 414 2.71 13.26 -22.05
CA MET A 414 3.10 12.92 -20.66
C MET A 414 2.67 14.00 -19.64
N ARG A 415 2.56 15.25 -20.05
CA ARG A 415 2.16 16.38 -19.21
C ARG A 415 0.65 16.48 -18.95
N LEU A 416 -0.18 15.67 -19.60
CA LEU A 416 -1.62 15.66 -19.33
C LEU A 416 -1.89 15.14 -17.91
N ASN A 417 -2.77 15.80 -17.18
CA ASN A 417 -3.22 15.38 -15.85
C ASN A 417 -3.65 13.90 -15.87
N ALA A 418 -3.13 13.10 -14.93
CA ALA A 418 -3.31 11.65 -14.90
C ALA A 418 -4.79 11.23 -14.83
N GLY A 419 -5.60 11.93 -14.03
CA GLY A 419 -7.04 11.68 -13.93
C GLY A 419 -7.76 11.94 -15.25
N VAL A 420 -7.47 13.07 -15.93
CA VAL A 420 -8.07 13.41 -17.23
C VAL A 420 -7.63 12.43 -18.31
N ARG A 421 -6.37 11.98 -18.30
CA ARG A 421 -5.86 10.94 -19.20
C ARG A 421 -6.61 9.63 -19.03
N HIS A 422 -6.80 9.20 -17.79
CA HIS A 422 -7.51 7.96 -17.47
C HIS A 422 -8.97 8.02 -17.90
N ALA A 423 -9.67 9.11 -17.59
CA ALA A 423 -11.06 9.32 -18.00
C ALA A 423 -11.24 9.30 -19.51
N LEU A 424 -10.33 9.93 -20.25
CA LEU A 424 -10.36 9.91 -21.71
C LEU A 424 -10.08 8.52 -22.27
N ALA A 425 -9.09 7.81 -21.74
CA ALA A 425 -8.75 6.45 -22.20
C ALA A 425 -9.93 5.49 -21.95
N SER A 426 -10.57 5.58 -20.79
CA SER A 426 -11.75 4.79 -20.43
C SER A 426 -12.94 5.11 -21.36
N ALA A 427 -13.24 6.40 -21.58
CA ALA A 427 -14.33 6.83 -22.44
C ALA A 427 -14.13 6.41 -23.91
N LEU A 428 -12.89 6.41 -24.39
CA LEU A 428 -12.56 6.01 -25.78
C LEU A 428 -12.57 4.49 -25.98
N ALA A 429 -12.40 3.71 -24.92
CA ALA A 429 -12.49 2.26 -24.96
C ALA A 429 -13.93 1.72 -25.00
N GLU A 430 -14.92 2.52 -24.58
CA GLU A 430 -16.33 2.13 -24.54
C GLU A 430 -17.08 2.59 -25.82
N PRO A 431 -17.67 1.68 -26.59
CA PRO A 431 -18.33 2.03 -27.87
C PRO A 431 -19.64 2.81 -27.75
N ALA A 432 -20.16 3.02 -26.53
CA ALA A 432 -21.51 3.60 -26.29
C ALA A 432 -21.50 5.06 -25.80
N ALA A 433 -20.36 5.72 -25.69
CA ALA A 433 -20.22 6.95 -24.91
C ALA A 433 -20.62 8.25 -25.64
N GLY A 434 -21.34 8.23 -26.75
CA GLY A 434 -21.69 9.45 -27.50
C GLY A 434 -20.51 10.17 -28.15
N ILE A 435 -19.37 9.51 -28.24
CA ILE A 435 -18.16 9.98 -28.91
C ILE A 435 -18.36 9.85 -30.42
N VAL A 436 -18.14 10.94 -31.15
CA VAL A 436 -18.41 10.99 -32.59
C VAL A 436 -17.23 11.61 -33.35
N ARG A 437 -16.78 10.93 -34.40
CA ARG A 437 -15.82 11.49 -35.36
C ARG A 437 -16.48 12.61 -36.16
N LEU A 438 -15.82 13.74 -36.22
CA LEU A 438 -16.26 14.87 -37.02
C LEU A 438 -15.68 14.77 -38.44
N PRO A 439 -16.43 15.16 -39.48
CA PRO A 439 -15.96 15.08 -40.86
C PRO A 439 -14.75 15.98 -41.11
N GLY A 440 -13.78 15.50 -41.90
CA GLY A 440 -12.54 16.20 -42.19
C GLY A 440 -11.53 16.16 -41.05
N GLU A 441 -10.65 17.17 -40.97
CA GLU A 441 -9.61 17.31 -39.94
C GLU A 441 -10.14 17.83 -38.56
N GLN A 442 -11.45 17.89 -38.36
CA GLN A 442 -12.09 18.47 -37.17
C GLN A 442 -11.96 17.61 -35.90
N GLY A 443 -11.37 16.40 -35.99
CA GLY A 443 -11.03 15.57 -34.85
C GLY A 443 -12.21 14.81 -34.23
N LEU A 444 -12.17 14.56 -32.91
CA LEU A 444 -13.12 13.74 -32.19
C LEU A 444 -13.93 14.60 -31.19
N PHE A 445 -15.25 14.50 -31.25
CA PHE A 445 -16.15 15.15 -30.27
C PHE A 445 -16.28 14.23 -29.05
N ILE A 446 -16.03 14.79 -27.85
CA ILE A 446 -16.16 14.11 -26.55
C ILE A 446 -17.15 14.88 -25.68
N PRO A 447 -18.25 14.25 -25.27
CA PRO A 447 -19.21 14.83 -24.35
C PRO A 447 -18.60 15.11 -22.98
N LEU A 448 -18.93 16.27 -22.38
CA LEU A 448 -18.40 16.64 -21.06
C LEU A 448 -18.93 15.77 -19.92
N HIS A 449 -20.13 15.22 -20.03
CA HIS A 449 -20.70 14.33 -19.00
C HIS A 449 -19.87 13.06 -18.78
N LEU A 450 -18.99 12.67 -19.74
CA LEU A 450 -18.07 11.55 -19.56
C LEU A 450 -17.03 11.82 -18.49
N PHE A 451 -16.64 13.08 -18.29
CA PHE A 451 -15.72 13.46 -17.20
C PHE A 451 -16.42 13.44 -15.84
N ASP A 452 -17.71 13.76 -15.80
CA ASP A 452 -18.52 13.67 -14.57
C ASP A 452 -18.60 12.23 -14.05
N ALA A 453 -18.71 11.25 -14.96
CA ALA A 453 -18.69 9.83 -14.61
C ALA A 453 -17.39 9.41 -13.91
N HIS A 454 -16.28 10.11 -14.21
CA HIS A 454 -14.98 9.92 -13.56
C HIS A 454 -14.69 10.93 -12.43
N ARG A 455 -15.71 11.65 -11.95
CA ARG A 455 -15.64 12.68 -10.89
C ARG A 455 -14.65 13.80 -11.18
N ILE A 456 -14.46 14.12 -12.44
CA ILE A 456 -13.63 15.22 -12.89
C ILE A 456 -14.54 16.36 -13.30
N ALA A 457 -14.43 17.50 -12.62
CA ALA A 457 -15.21 18.67 -13.00
C ALA A 457 -14.91 19.06 -14.46
N PRO A 458 -15.93 19.31 -15.31
CA PRO A 458 -15.76 19.65 -16.72
C PRO A 458 -14.76 20.81 -16.95
N ALA A 459 -14.78 21.83 -16.08
CA ALA A 459 -13.84 22.95 -16.14
C ALA A 459 -12.37 22.53 -15.95
N LEU A 460 -12.11 21.54 -15.08
CA LEU A 460 -10.75 20.99 -14.87
C LEU A 460 -10.29 20.20 -16.10
N ALA A 461 -11.18 19.40 -16.69
CA ALA A 461 -10.87 18.64 -17.90
C ALA A 461 -10.55 19.57 -19.07
N ILE A 462 -11.37 20.61 -19.30
CA ILE A 462 -11.17 21.61 -20.35
C ILE A 462 -9.82 22.31 -20.16
N ARG A 463 -9.51 22.74 -18.94
CA ARG A 463 -8.25 23.43 -18.62
C ARG A 463 -7.05 22.51 -18.88
N ALA A 464 -7.05 21.28 -18.38
CA ALA A 464 -5.96 20.32 -18.56
C ALA A 464 -5.72 19.98 -20.04
N LEU A 465 -6.79 19.82 -20.84
CA LEU A 465 -6.70 19.56 -22.27
C LEU A 465 -6.22 20.79 -23.06
N SER A 466 -6.59 21.99 -22.64
CA SER A 466 -6.13 23.26 -23.22
C SER A 466 -4.64 23.48 -22.98
N GLU A 467 -4.16 23.29 -21.74
CA GLU A 467 -2.75 23.44 -21.34
C GLU A 467 -1.79 22.55 -22.14
N VAL A 468 -2.21 21.37 -22.56
CA VAL A 468 -1.42 20.46 -23.41
C VAL A 468 -1.70 20.60 -24.90
N GLY A 469 -2.56 21.55 -25.30
CA GLY A 469 -2.88 21.86 -26.71
C GLY A 469 -3.66 20.77 -27.44
N MET A 470 -4.40 19.92 -26.73
CA MET A 470 -5.20 18.83 -27.30
C MET A 470 -6.53 19.29 -27.87
N LEU A 471 -7.05 20.46 -27.44
CA LEU A 471 -8.32 20.98 -27.91
C LEU A 471 -8.22 21.58 -29.33
N GLN A 472 -9.22 21.30 -30.16
CA GLN A 472 -9.47 21.97 -31.44
C GLN A 472 -10.45 23.12 -31.20
N LEU A 473 -9.98 24.36 -31.39
CA LEU A 473 -10.78 25.57 -31.28
C LEU A 473 -11.17 26.05 -32.69
N ASP A 474 -12.35 26.63 -32.85
CA ASP A 474 -12.81 27.19 -34.15
C ASP A 474 -12.13 28.51 -34.49
N ALA A 475 -11.68 29.26 -33.47
CA ALA A 475 -10.89 30.48 -33.57
C ALA A 475 -9.87 30.51 -32.44
N VAL A 476 -8.82 31.37 -32.58
CA VAL A 476 -7.72 31.46 -31.59
C VAL A 476 -8.23 31.80 -30.18
N ASP A 477 -9.34 32.52 -30.07
CA ASP A 477 -9.98 32.93 -28.80
C ASP A 477 -11.42 32.37 -28.67
N GLY A 478 -11.75 31.30 -29.43
CA GLY A 478 -13.09 30.71 -29.42
C GLY A 478 -13.38 29.91 -28.14
N PRO A 479 -14.68 29.70 -27.80
CA PRO A 479 -15.04 28.90 -26.65
C PRO A 479 -14.53 27.47 -26.78
N PRO A 480 -13.96 26.87 -25.73
CA PRO A 480 -13.39 25.51 -25.75
C PRO A 480 -14.47 24.42 -25.83
N THR A 481 -15.73 24.78 -25.66
CA THR A 481 -16.88 23.87 -25.66
C THR A 481 -17.72 24.04 -26.92
N VAL A 482 -18.22 22.93 -27.45
CA VAL A 482 -19.12 22.89 -28.61
C VAL A 482 -20.40 22.18 -28.20
N GLN A 483 -21.54 22.70 -28.67
CA GLN A 483 -22.84 22.06 -28.49
C GLN A 483 -23.21 21.24 -29.72
N ARG A 484 -23.72 20.02 -29.48
CA ARG A 484 -24.19 19.12 -30.54
C ARG A 484 -25.51 18.47 -30.13
N ARG A 485 -26.39 18.22 -31.11
CA ARG A 485 -27.61 17.42 -30.91
C ARG A 485 -27.28 15.94 -31.09
N ASP A 486 -27.71 15.12 -30.14
CA ASP A 486 -27.62 13.67 -30.25
C ASP A 486 -28.72 13.08 -31.14
N ALA A 487 -28.75 11.74 -31.26
CA ALA A 487 -29.74 11.03 -32.03
C ALA A 487 -31.15 11.12 -31.43
N ALA A 488 -31.29 11.47 -30.15
CA ALA A 488 -32.54 11.68 -29.45
C ALA A 488 -33.05 13.14 -29.52
N GLY A 489 -32.24 14.06 -30.11
CA GLY A 489 -32.55 15.49 -30.26
C GLY A 489 -32.14 16.35 -29.08
N GLU A 490 -31.49 15.78 -28.05
CA GLU A 490 -30.97 16.52 -26.90
C GLU A 490 -29.66 17.25 -27.25
N THR A 491 -29.48 18.43 -26.68
CA THR A 491 -28.25 19.23 -26.89
C THR A 491 -27.20 18.84 -25.87
N ILE A 492 -26.13 18.20 -26.32
CA ILE A 492 -25.00 17.78 -25.49
C ILE A 492 -23.83 18.74 -25.67
N SER A 493 -23.29 19.24 -24.55
CA SER A 493 -22.07 20.03 -24.53
C SER A 493 -20.84 19.12 -24.50
N GLY A 494 -19.85 19.39 -25.32
CA GLY A 494 -18.63 18.60 -25.42
C GLY A 494 -17.42 19.42 -25.83
N VAL A 495 -16.27 18.76 -25.90
CA VAL A 495 -15.00 19.30 -26.41
C VAL A 495 -14.56 18.57 -27.68
N ARG A 496 -13.79 19.23 -28.53
CA ARG A 496 -13.19 18.61 -29.70
C ARG A 496 -11.71 18.35 -29.48
N LEU A 497 -11.29 17.09 -29.62
CA LEU A 497 -9.87 16.70 -29.60
C LEU A 497 -9.31 16.70 -31.01
N LYS A 498 -8.09 17.23 -31.16
CA LYS A 498 -7.35 17.18 -32.42
C LYS A 498 -7.07 15.72 -32.81
N HIS A 499 -7.26 15.40 -34.07
CA HIS A 499 -7.12 14.04 -34.61
C HIS A 499 -5.73 13.41 -34.33
N ARG A 500 -4.66 14.22 -34.29
CA ARG A 500 -3.28 13.73 -34.03
C ARG A 500 -3.07 13.09 -32.66
N PHE A 501 -4.01 13.26 -31.74
CA PHE A 501 -3.96 12.69 -30.40
C PHE A 501 -4.87 11.47 -30.23
N VAL A 502 -5.54 11.02 -31.31
CA VAL A 502 -6.51 9.93 -31.27
C VAL A 502 -6.30 9.05 -32.48
N GLU A 503 -6.14 7.75 -32.27
CA GLU A 503 -6.01 6.75 -33.36
C GLU A 503 -7.15 5.74 -33.27
N PRO A 504 -7.71 5.29 -34.42
CA PRO A 504 -8.66 4.19 -34.43
C PRO A 504 -7.94 2.89 -34.01
N LEU A 505 -8.60 2.09 -33.18
CA LEU A 505 -8.11 0.76 -32.81
C LEU A 505 -8.49 -0.21 -33.95
N ASP A 506 -7.57 -0.46 -34.88
CA ASP A 506 -7.74 -1.44 -35.94
C ASP A 506 -7.69 -2.85 -35.37
N THR A 507 -8.85 -3.48 -35.28
CA THR A 507 -9.00 -4.90 -34.89
C THR A 507 -8.47 -5.89 -35.94
N ALA A 508 -8.01 -5.43 -37.10
CA ALA A 508 -7.46 -6.28 -38.16
C ALA A 508 -5.98 -6.66 -37.98
N GLY A 509 -5.18 -5.82 -37.31
CA GLY A 509 -3.74 -6.09 -37.13
C GLY A 509 -3.42 -7.07 -35.98
N ALA A 510 -4.34 -7.33 -35.07
CA ALA A 510 -4.11 -8.24 -33.93
C ALA A 510 -4.23 -9.73 -34.32
N LEU A 511 -4.90 -10.05 -35.44
CA LEU A 511 -5.03 -11.43 -35.93
C LEU A 511 -3.82 -11.86 -36.80
N GLU A 512 -3.17 -10.95 -37.50
CA GLU A 512 -1.96 -11.27 -38.30
C GLU A 512 -0.70 -11.49 -37.49
N LEU A 513 -0.61 -10.91 -36.27
CA LEU A 513 0.52 -11.12 -35.35
C LEU A 513 0.40 -12.44 -34.57
N ALA A 514 -0.81 -12.97 -34.38
CA ALA A 514 -1.04 -14.26 -33.73
C ALA A 514 -0.75 -15.45 -34.69
N GLU A 515 -0.93 -15.31 -36.01
CA GLU A 515 -0.61 -16.35 -36.99
C GLU A 515 0.90 -16.45 -37.32
N LYS A 516 1.67 -15.37 -37.13
CA LYS A 516 3.13 -15.38 -37.36
C LYS A 516 3.96 -15.85 -36.17
N ALA A 517 3.35 -16.08 -35.01
CA ALA A 517 4.01 -16.63 -33.80
C ALA A 517 3.85 -18.16 -33.68
N THR A 518 3.22 -18.83 -34.65
CA THR A 518 2.99 -20.28 -34.64
C THR A 518 3.57 -20.98 -35.89
N CYS A 519 4.67 -20.43 -36.40
CA CYS A 519 5.50 -21.16 -37.41
C CYS A 519 6.95 -21.16 -36.96
#